data_a79a2fec1ad80912366afcda7f91488a
#
_entry.id   a79a2fec1ad80912366afcda7f91488a
#
_cell.length_a   1.000
_cell.length_b   1.000
_cell.length_c   1.000
_cell.angle_alpha   90.00
_cell.angle_beta   90.00
_cell.angle_gamma   90.00
#
_symmetry.space_group_name_H-M   'P 1'
#
loop_
_entity.id
_entity.type
_entity.pdbx_description
1 polymer ?
#
loop_
_entity_poly.entity_id
_entity_poly.type
_entity_poly.pdbx_seq_one_letter_code
_entity_poly.pdbx_strand_id
1 'polypeptide(L)'
;MTSSVHGATLGFSSILARAAQSEPARDAVIQTGIKRSYASVFDRACRVAQSLHLQGVGKGDRVALWTNNCPEFVEVFFGVPMLGAIVSPVDCWWHWNDALVALETLRPKALFLGAEQAQLIAPHLEELENLGIRQIISFDLPIPKVTTSLYDDFIEHSKELTFQPNIEADDPAVILFTSGSTGKSKGTVHTHSSLTATAKTMCIELGLVDGEKTLHFLPMFSSCLEHLIPLTLMRATHVIHPRFDVNRIWHDLEHEQITHFDAVPTTLKRLMTAAPETAPSALRVISYASERMPEQLIKALIEKLPNVELVQFYGMIEHLCLTVLSASDHTRKPGTVGRPMLGARLKLDESQSTEPGVGEIIALSPSMFSHYWEDQAATNSVVSDGWMKTGDLGCFDDDGYLELKGRVKELIKSGGITIIPGEIEAALQTCPDVHDAIVVGLPDTDWGEAVHAFVVLETGTQIDEQGLSEFCKGHLTGYKRPKQIHIVAELPKTGIGKVSRSIVRQQFIDANQESGAL
;
A
#
# COMPACT_ATOMS: atom_id res chain seq x y z
N MET A 1 -31.32 -23.23 9.76
CA MET A 1 -31.64 -22.76 11.13
C MET A 1 -30.82 -21.51 11.36
N THR A 2 -31.47 -20.36 11.44
CA THR A 2 -30.86 -19.05 11.62
C THR A 2 -30.46 -18.90 13.08
N SER A 3 -29.22 -19.28 13.44
CA SER A 3 -28.67 -18.87 14.72
C SER A 3 -28.39 -17.38 14.66
N SER A 4 -29.11 -16.64 15.49
CA SER A 4 -29.04 -15.20 15.66
C SER A 4 -27.60 -14.77 15.97
N VAL A 5 -26.95 -14.10 15.03
CA VAL A 5 -25.79 -13.25 15.29
C VAL A 5 -26.31 -11.99 16.02
N HIS A 6 -26.81 -12.18 17.25
CA HIS A 6 -27.23 -11.09 18.12
C HIS A 6 -26.08 -10.77 19.07
N GLY A 7 -25.43 -9.66 18.83
CA GLY A 7 -24.41 -9.09 19.71
C GLY A 7 -23.09 -8.69 19.08
N ALA A 8 -22.84 -9.06 17.82
CA ALA A 8 -21.63 -8.61 17.16
C ALA A 8 -21.76 -7.12 16.79
N THR A 9 -21.01 -6.27 17.47
CA THR A 9 -20.67 -4.94 16.96
C THR A 9 -20.31 -5.11 15.50
N LEU A 10 -20.78 -4.20 14.62
CA LEU A 10 -20.48 -4.20 13.18
C LEU A 10 -18.95 -4.06 12.98
N GLY A 11 -18.21 -5.15 13.18
CA GLY A 11 -16.78 -5.23 13.04
C GLY A 11 -16.39 -5.76 11.66
N PHE A 12 -15.13 -5.60 11.31
CA PHE A 12 -14.54 -6.09 10.07
C PHE A 12 -14.91 -7.56 9.78
N SER A 13 -14.85 -8.44 10.77
CA SER A 13 -15.19 -9.87 10.63
C SER A 13 -16.63 -10.14 10.18
N SER A 14 -17.56 -9.20 10.35
CA SER A 14 -18.96 -9.35 9.95
C SER A 14 -19.27 -8.91 8.52
N ILE A 15 -18.34 -8.25 7.84
CA ILE A 15 -18.57 -7.67 6.49
C ILE A 15 -18.88 -8.77 5.48
N LEU A 16 -18.07 -9.83 5.42
CA LEU A 16 -18.30 -10.95 4.50
C LEU A 16 -19.59 -11.72 4.85
N ALA A 17 -19.86 -11.94 6.15
CA ALA A 17 -21.08 -12.58 6.60
C ALA A 17 -22.33 -11.83 6.15
N ARG A 18 -22.33 -10.49 6.28
CA ARG A 18 -23.42 -9.63 5.81
C ARG A 18 -23.61 -9.72 4.29
N ALA A 19 -22.52 -9.69 3.53
CA ALA A 19 -22.59 -9.82 2.08
C ALA A 19 -23.19 -11.19 1.68
N ALA A 20 -22.76 -12.27 2.31
CA ALA A 20 -23.28 -13.63 2.07
C ALA A 20 -24.76 -13.79 2.48
N GLN A 21 -25.22 -13.09 3.53
CA GLN A 21 -26.63 -13.13 3.95
C GLN A 21 -27.52 -12.37 2.98
N SER A 22 -27.07 -11.21 2.48
CA SER A 22 -27.91 -10.38 1.61
C SER A 22 -27.91 -10.82 0.16
N GLU A 23 -26.80 -11.33 -0.36
CA GLU A 23 -26.61 -11.72 -1.75
C GLU A 23 -25.85 -13.06 -1.89
N PRO A 24 -26.40 -14.18 -1.34
CA PRO A 24 -25.67 -15.45 -1.24
C PRO A 24 -25.23 -16.03 -2.59
N ALA A 25 -26.02 -15.82 -3.64
CA ALA A 25 -25.78 -16.37 -4.97
C ALA A 25 -24.90 -15.48 -5.86
N ARG A 26 -24.69 -14.21 -5.46
CA ARG A 26 -23.85 -13.28 -6.24
C ARG A 26 -22.41 -13.77 -6.23
N ASP A 27 -21.74 -13.64 -7.37
CA ASP A 27 -20.32 -13.93 -7.47
C ASP A 27 -19.51 -13.00 -6.53
N ALA A 28 -18.77 -13.59 -5.63
CA ALA A 28 -17.87 -12.86 -4.75
C ALA A 28 -16.47 -12.77 -5.37
N VAL A 29 -15.97 -13.89 -5.92
CA VAL A 29 -14.62 -13.99 -6.46
C VAL A 29 -14.64 -14.70 -7.80
N ILE A 30 -13.92 -14.13 -8.76
CA ILE A 30 -13.66 -14.72 -10.09
C ILE A 30 -12.15 -14.71 -10.33
N GLN A 31 -11.59 -15.86 -10.69
CA GLN A 31 -10.25 -16.03 -11.24
C GLN A 31 -10.33 -17.09 -12.33
N THR A 32 -9.41 -17.11 -13.28
CA THR A 32 -9.43 -18.06 -14.40
C THR A 32 -9.81 -19.48 -13.96
N GLY A 33 -10.95 -19.98 -14.43
CA GLY A 33 -11.46 -21.31 -14.10
C GLY A 33 -12.10 -21.45 -12.70
N ILE A 34 -12.06 -20.42 -11.86
CA ILE A 34 -12.65 -20.42 -10.52
C ILE A 34 -13.70 -19.32 -10.44
N LYS A 35 -14.88 -19.69 -9.95
CA LYS A 35 -15.98 -18.77 -9.68
C LYS A 35 -16.65 -19.20 -8.37
N ARG A 36 -16.64 -18.33 -7.37
CA ARG A 36 -17.23 -18.60 -6.05
C ARG A 36 -18.21 -17.52 -5.67
N SER A 37 -19.41 -17.93 -5.24
CA SER A 37 -20.42 -17.01 -4.73
C SER A 37 -20.09 -16.53 -3.32
N TYR A 38 -20.76 -15.47 -2.86
CA TYR A 38 -20.64 -14.98 -1.48
C TYR A 38 -20.93 -16.06 -0.43
N ALA A 39 -21.95 -16.89 -0.68
CA ALA A 39 -22.25 -18.02 0.21
C ALA A 39 -21.07 -19.02 0.26
N SER A 40 -20.45 -19.31 -0.88
CA SER A 40 -19.32 -20.24 -0.95
C SER A 40 -18.08 -19.66 -0.27
N VAL A 41 -17.72 -18.40 -0.53
CA VAL A 41 -16.55 -17.74 0.10
C VAL A 41 -16.74 -17.64 1.61
N PHE A 42 -17.96 -17.31 2.08
CA PHE A 42 -18.25 -17.24 3.50
C PHE A 42 -18.18 -18.61 4.19
N ASP A 43 -18.74 -19.66 3.57
CA ASP A 43 -18.64 -21.04 4.11
C ASP A 43 -17.16 -21.46 4.24
N ARG A 44 -16.34 -21.20 3.22
CA ARG A 44 -14.92 -21.54 3.24
C ARG A 44 -14.16 -20.71 4.28
N ALA A 45 -14.45 -19.41 4.44
CA ALA A 45 -13.89 -18.58 5.49
C ALA A 45 -14.27 -19.10 6.90
N CYS A 46 -15.51 -19.53 7.10
CA CYS A 46 -15.94 -20.18 8.35
C CYS A 46 -15.18 -21.48 8.62
N ARG A 47 -14.93 -22.28 7.58
CA ARG A 47 -14.13 -23.52 7.70
C ARG A 47 -12.67 -23.22 8.04
N VAL A 48 -12.07 -22.16 7.44
CA VAL A 48 -10.73 -21.69 7.84
C VAL A 48 -10.70 -21.37 9.33
N ALA A 49 -11.66 -20.57 9.80
CA ALA A 49 -11.77 -20.22 11.22
C ALA A 49 -11.90 -21.47 12.11
N GLN A 50 -12.81 -22.39 11.77
CA GLN A 50 -13.03 -23.61 12.54
C GLN A 50 -11.80 -24.52 12.54
N SER A 51 -11.12 -24.70 11.41
CA SER A 51 -9.91 -25.54 11.32
C SER A 51 -8.78 -24.97 12.17
N LEU A 52 -8.56 -23.65 12.11
CA LEU A 52 -7.58 -22.97 12.95
C LEU A 52 -7.92 -23.10 14.43
N HIS A 53 -9.21 -22.97 14.82
CA HIS A 53 -9.66 -23.16 16.20
C HIS A 53 -9.35 -24.56 16.71
N LEU A 54 -9.62 -25.60 15.93
CA LEU A 54 -9.32 -26.99 16.27
C LEU A 54 -7.81 -27.24 16.44
N GLN A 55 -6.97 -26.43 15.81
CA GLN A 55 -5.51 -26.44 15.96
C GLN A 55 -5.00 -25.53 17.11
N GLY A 56 -5.91 -24.99 17.93
CA GLY A 56 -5.57 -24.17 19.09
C GLY A 56 -5.22 -22.72 18.78
N VAL A 57 -5.60 -22.21 17.60
CA VAL A 57 -5.55 -20.79 17.30
C VAL A 57 -6.78 -20.10 17.87
N GLY A 58 -6.61 -18.97 18.53
CA GLY A 58 -7.68 -18.23 19.18
C GLY A 58 -7.46 -16.72 19.16
N LYS A 59 -8.26 -15.99 19.94
CA LYS A 59 -8.22 -14.53 20.05
C LYS A 59 -6.80 -14.03 20.37
N GLY A 60 -6.32 -13.07 19.59
CA GLY A 60 -5.00 -12.45 19.75
C GLY A 60 -3.84 -13.26 19.17
N ASP A 61 -4.06 -14.49 18.69
CA ASP A 61 -3.04 -15.24 17.96
C ASP A 61 -2.85 -14.67 16.54
N ARG A 62 -1.66 -14.78 16.01
CA ARG A 62 -1.31 -14.29 14.66
C ARG A 62 -1.29 -15.44 13.68
N VAL A 63 -1.79 -15.14 12.48
CA VAL A 63 -1.79 -16.03 11.33
C VAL A 63 -1.18 -15.27 10.15
N ALA A 64 -0.08 -15.77 9.62
CA ALA A 64 0.56 -15.18 8.44
C ALA A 64 -0.08 -15.72 7.15
N LEU A 65 -0.23 -14.83 6.17
CA LEU A 65 -0.78 -15.12 4.84
C LEU A 65 0.20 -14.63 3.78
N TRP A 66 0.99 -15.53 3.20
CA TRP A 66 2.05 -15.19 2.26
C TRP A 66 1.80 -15.84 0.90
N THR A 67 1.21 -15.08 -0.01
CA THR A 67 0.78 -15.56 -1.31
C THR A 67 0.65 -14.43 -2.31
N ASN A 68 0.68 -14.77 -3.60
CA ASN A 68 0.20 -13.90 -4.67
C ASN A 68 -1.33 -13.79 -4.61
N ASN A 69 -1.91 -12.92 -5.44
CA ASN A 69 -3.36 -12.77 -5.52
C ASN A 69 -4.04 -14.08 -5.89
N CYS A 70 -4.96 -14.55 -5.06
CA CYS A 70 -5.75 -15.76 -5.29
C CYS A 70 -7.09 -15.70 -4.52
N PRO A 71 -8.08 -16.52 -4.87
CA PRO A 71 -9.35 -16.61 -4.14
C PRO A 71 -9.19 -16.99 -2.67
N GLU A 72 -8.25 -17.86 -2.36
CA GLU A 72 -7.94 -18.34 -1.01
C GLU A 72 -7.44 -17.21 -0.10
N PHE A 73 -6.79 -16.18 -0.67
CA PHE A 73 -6.44 -14.96 0.07
C PHE A 73 -7.69 -14.34 0.72
N VAL A 74 -8.78 -14.20 -0.02
CA VAL A 74 -10.03 -13.60 0.48
C VAL A 74 -10.62 -14.44 1.61
N GLU A 75 -10.62 -15.76 1.46
CA GLU A 75 -11.17 -16.71 2.44
C GLU A 75 -10.39 -16.67 3.76
N VAL A 76 -9.06 -16.70 3.70
CA VAL A 76 -8.19 -16.62 4.88
C VAL A 76 -8.24 -15.23 5.52
N PHE A 77 -8.19 -14.17 4.70
CA PHE A 77 -8.18 -12.78 5.16
C PHE A 77 -9.43 -12.43 5.98
N PHE A 78 -10.60 -12.92 5.58
CA PHE A 78 -11.83 -12.74 6.35
C PHE A 78 -12.05 -13.83 7.42
N GLY A 79 -11.57 -15.05 7.18
CA GLY A 79 -11.79 -16.18 8.10
C GLY A 79 -11.01 -16.07 9.41
N VAL A 80 -9.74 -15.65 9.36
CA VAL A 80 -8.90 -15.52 10.56
C VAL A 80 -9.47 -14.56 11.60
N PRO A 81 -9.91 -13.34 11.25
CA PRO A 81 -10.50 -12.41 12.22
C PRO A 81 -11.85 -12.85 12.79
N MET A 82 -12.54 -13.84 12.20
CA MET A 82 -13.74 -14.44 12.80
C MET A 82 -13.45 -15.20 14.09
N LEU A 83 -12.17 -15.57 14.33
CA LEU A 83 -11.68 -16.15 15.59
C LEU A 83 -11.33 -15.11 16.65
N GLY A 84 -11.27 -13.82 16.29
CA GLY A 84 -10.56 -12.80 17.05
C GLY A 84 -9.04 -12.95 16.93
N ALA A 85 -8.56 -13.81 16.02
CA ALA A 85 -7.14 -13.89 15.66
C ALA A 85 -6.76 -12.79 14.68
N ILE A 86 -5.47 -12.52 14.54
CA ILE A 86 -4.93 -11.42 13.75
C ILE A 86 -4.35 -11.99 12.47
N VAL A 87 -4.88 -11.58 11.30
CA VAL A 87 -4.28 -11.95 10.02
C VAL A 87 -3.16 -10.98 9.66
N SER A 88 -2.05 -11.49 9.16
CA SER A 88 -0.94 -10.69 8.68
C SER A 88 -0.59 -11.08 7.24
N PRO A 89 -1.10 -10.36 6.24
CA PRO A 89 -0.63 -10.47 4.88
C PRO A 89 0.85 -10.10 4.78
N VAL A 90 1.64 -10.98 4.17
CA VAL A 90 3.08 -10.80 3.97
C VAL A 90 3.32 -10.40 2.52
N ASP A 91 4.27 -9.49 2.29
CA ASP A 91 4.64 -9.03 0.95
C ASP A 91 5.07 -10.21 0.07
N CYS A 92 4.31 -10.47 -0.99
CA CYS A 92 4.56 -11.60 -1.90
C CYS A 92 5.84 -11.47 -2.73
N TRP A 93 6.46 -10.29 -2.75
CA TRP A 93 7.73 -10.03 -3.45
C TRP A 93 8.97 -10.14 -2.56
N TRP A 94 8.78 -10.32 -1.25
CA TRP A 94 9.91 -10.45 -0.34
C TRP A 94 10.70 -11.74 -0.60
N HIS A 95 12.01 -11.61 -0.47
CA HIS A 95 12.90 -12.77 -0.33
C HIS A 95 12.78 -13.35 1.09
N TRP A 96 13.32 -14.54 1.27
CA TRP A 96 13.25 -15.24 2.56
C TRP A 96 13.74 -14.38 3.73
N ASN A 97 14.87 -13.69 3.58
CA ASN A 97 15.46 -12.90 4.67
C ASN A 97 14.52 -11.77 5.14
N ASP A 98 13.82 -11.11 4.23
CA ASP A 98 12.87 -10.05 4.57
C ASP A 98 11.63 -10.64 5.25
N ALA A 99 11.11 -11.74 4.71
CA ALA A 99 9.98 -12.45 5.28
C ALA A 99 10.32 -13.04 6.67
N LEU A 100 11.53 -13.55 6.86
CA LEU A 100 11.98 -14.09 8.14
C LEU A 100 11.93 -13.03 9.25
N VAL A 101 12.40 -11.81 8.99
CA VAL A 101 12.35 -10.70 9.98
C VAL A 101 10.90 -10.40 10.40
N ALA A 102 9.97 -10.41 9.43
CA ALA A 102 8.56 -10.21 9.74
C ALA A 102 7.97 -11.38 10.53
N LEU A 103 8.29 -12.62 10.16
CA LEU A 103 7.84 -13.84 10.86
C LEU A 103 8.41 -13.95 12.27
N GLU A 104 9.68 -13.56 12.47
CA GLU A 104 10.31 -13.47 13.80
C GLU A 104 9.58 -12.47 14.71
N THR A 105 9.21 -11.33 14.16
CA THR A 105 8.48 -10.28 14.89
C THR A 105 7.04 -10.71 15.16
N LEU A 106 6.37 -11.29 14.17
CA LEU A 106 4.97 -11.69 14.23
C LEU A 106 4.75 -12.92 15.12
N ARG A 107 5.64 -13.91 15.04
CA ARG A 107 5.53 -15.24 15.68
C ARG A 107 4.15 -15.87 15.43
N PRO A 108 3.80 -16.14 14.17
CA PRO A 108 2.47 -16.64 13.85
C PRO A 108 2.32 -18.10 14.29
N LYS A 109 1.11 -18.49 14.72
CA LYS A 109 0.79 -19.89 15.00
C LYS A 109 0.55 -20.72 13.74
N ALA A 110 0.08 -20.08 12.68
CA ALA A 110 -0.15 -20.71 11.39
C ALA A 110 0.37 -19.82 10.25
N LEU A 111 0.78 -20.45 9.16
CA LEU A 111 1.32 -19.82 7.96
C LEU A 111 0.62 -20.42 6.72
N PHE A 112 -0.14 -19.60 6.00
CA PHE A 112 -0.73 -19.93 4.71
C PHE A 112 0.17 -19.47 3.58
N LEU A 113 0.37 -20.33 2.57
CA LEU A 113 1.35 -20.13 1.51
C LEU A 113 0.77 -20.39 0.13
N GLY A 114 1.06 -19.47 -0.81
CA GLY A 114 0.96 -19.75 -2.23
C GLY A 114 2.09 -20.66 -2.74
N ALA A 115 1.96 -21.18 -3.96
CA ALA A 115 2.92 -22.13 -4.55
C ALA A 115 4.36 -21.60 -4.59
N GLU A 116 4.54 -20.32 -4.97
CA GLU A 116 5.88 -19.70 -5.06
C GLU A 116 6.54 -19.57 -3.70
N GLN A 117 5.77 -19.10 -2.71
CA GLN A 117 6.24 -18.93 -1.34
C GLN A 117 6.52 -20.27 -0.66
N ALA A 118 5.72 -21.30 -0.97
CA ALA A 118 5.97 -22.67 -0.52
C ALA A 118 7.31 -23.22 -1.03
N GLN A 119 7.66 -22.93 -2.29
CA GLN A 119 8.98 -23.28 -2.84
C GLN A 119 10.11 -22.49 -2.18
N LEU A 120 9.88 -21.21 -1.90
CA LEU A 120 10.86 -20.32 -1.28
C LEU A 120 11.21 -20.78 0.15
N ILE A 121 10.24 -21.23 0.93
CA ILE A 121 10.47 -21.67 2.33
C ILE A 121 11.00 -23.11 2.44
N ALA A 122 10.92 -23.93 1.40
CA ALA A 122 11.29 -25.34 1.46
C ALA A 122 12.71 -25.62 2.00
N PRO A 123 13.73 -24.78 1.77
CA PRO A 123 15.06 -24.93 2.38
C PRO A 123 15.12 -24.49 3.84
N HIS A 124 14.12 -23.76 4.36
CA HIS A 124 14.16 -23.01 5.64
C HIS A 124 13.20 -23.53 6.71
N LEU A 125 12.79 -24.77 6.60
CA LEU A 125 11.77 -25.38 7.47
C LEU A 125 12.20 -25.49 8.93
N GLU A 126 13.47 -25.78 9.18
CA GLU A 126 14.03 -25.84 10.52
C GLU A 126 13.97 -24.46 11.22
N GLU A 127 14.17 -23.38 10.45
CA GLU A 127 14.04 -22.00 10.96
C GLU A 127 12.59 -21.70 11.37
N LEU A 128 11.60 -22.15 10.57
CA LEU A 128 10.18 -22.00 10.90
C LEU A 128 9.77 -22.80 12.15
N GLU A 129 10.28 -24.02 12.32
CA GLU A 129 10.06 -24.82 13.53
C GLU A 129 10.64 -24.12 14.76
N ASN A 130 11.85 -23.56 14.66
CA ASN A 130 12.50 -22.79 15.73
C ASN A 130 11.70 -21.54 16.11
N LEU A 131 10.97 -20.93 15.16
CA LEU A 131 10.03 -19.84 15.43
C LEU A 131 8.72 -20.29 16.08
N GLY A 132 8.50 -21.60 16.23
CA GLY A 132 7.30 -22.18 16.81
C GLY A 132 6.11 -22.22 15.84
N ILE A 133 6.33 -22.04 14.54
CA ILE A 133 5.29 -22.13 13.51
C ILE A 133 5.00 -23.61 13.26
N ARG A 134 3.87 -24.08 13.80
CA ARG A 134 3.52 -25.50 13.79
C ARG A 134 2.55 -25.90 12.68
N GLN A 135 1.82 -24.93 12.13
CA GLN A 135 0.81 -25.16 11.11
C GLN A 135 1.25 -24.44 9.83
N ILE A 136 1.64 -25.19 8.83
CA ILE A 136 1.97 -24.69 7.49
C ILE A 136 0.94 -25.27 6.53
N ILE A 137 0.17 -24.37 5.88
CA ILE A 137 -0.90 -24.71 4.95
C ILE A 137 -0.55 -24.16 3.57
N SER A 138 -0.49 -25.04 2.56
CA SER A 138 -0.23 -24.64 1.18
C SER A 138 -1.50 -24.66 0.35
N PHE A 139 -1.69 -23.65 -0.50
CA PHE A 139 -2.86 -23.56 -1.37
C PHE A 139 -2.83 -24.56 -2.53
N ASP A 140 -1.66 -24.80 -3.11
CA ASP A 140 -1.56 -25.52 -4.38
C ASP A 140 -0.83 -26.86 -4.30
N LEU A 141 0.32 -26.92 -3.65
CA LEU A 141 1.19 -28.09 -3.67
C LEU A 141 1.70 -28.43 -2.27
N PRO A 142 1.83 -29.74 -1.96
CA PRO A 142 2.49 -30.14 -0.73
C PRO A 142 3.97 -29.74 -0.76
N ILE A 143 4.47 -29.21 0.35
CA ILE A 143 5.89 -28.88 0.49
C ILE A 143 6.65 -30.19 0.77
N PRO A 144 7.63 -30.59 -0.05
CA PRO A 144 8.40 -31.81 0.19
C PRO A 144 9.06 -31.80 1.58
N LYS A 145 9.01 -32.92 2.29
CA LYS A 145 9.61 -33.16 3.62
C LYS A 145 8.93 -32.46 4.80
N VAL A 146 7.76 -31.87 4.65
CA VAL A 146 6.99 -31.25 5.73
C VAL A 146 5.64 -31.90 5.86
N THR A 147 5.14 -32.00 7.08
CA THR A 147 3.73 -32.26 7.33
C THR A 147 2.96 -30.97 7.03
N THR A 148 2.76 -30.67 5.74
CA THR A 148 1.90 -29.57 5.29
C THR A 148 0.52 -30.11 5.02
N SER A 149 -0.49 -29.37 5.46
CA SER A 149 -1.85 -29.63 4.99
C SER A 149 -2.08 -28.91 3.68
N LEU A 150 -2.65 -29.58 2.68
CA LEU A 150 -3.24 -28.87 1.55
C LEU A 150 -4.45 -28.08 2.05
N TYR A 151 -4.65 -26.91 1.49
CA TYR A 151 -5.68 -25.99 1.94
C TYR A 151 -7.08 -26.59 1.91
N ASP A 152 -7.45 -27.25 0.83
CA ASP A 152 -8.77 -27.87 0.72
C ASP A 152 -8.95 -29.00 1.73
N ASP A 153 -7.93 -29.85 1.93
CA ASP A 153 -7.95 -30.89 2.97
C ASP A 153 -8.05 -30.29 4.38
N PHE A 154 -7.34 -29.17 4.61
CA PHE A 154 -7.34 -28.46 5.89
C PHE A 154 -8.73 -27.95 6.26
N ILE A 155 -9.49 -27.43 5.29
CA ILE A 155 -10.83 -26.88 5.53
C ILE A 155 -11.95 -27.92 5.39
N GLU A 156 -11.73 -29.07 4.72
CA GLU A 156 -12.78 -30.06 4.42
C GLU A 156 -13.37 -30.69 5.68
N HIS A 157 -12.56 -30.94 6.69
CA HIS A 157 -12.95 -31.62 7.91
C HIS A 157 -13.76 -30.74 8.88
N SER A 158 -13.91 -29.46 8.59
CA SER A 158 -14.58 -28.48 9.45
C SER A 158 -15.93 -28.07 8.86
N LYS A 159 -17.03 -28.58 9.46
CA LYS A 159 -18.37 -28.41 8.87
C LYS A 159 -19.13 -27.16 9.31
N GLU A 160 -18.91 -26.66 10.52
CA GLU A 160 -19.64 -25.50 11.07
C GLU A 160 -18.78 -24.81 12.14
N LEU A 161 -18.95 -23.49 12.28
CA LEU A 161 -18.39 -22.76 13.41
C LEU A 161 -19.08 -23.20 14.71
N THR A 162 -18.35 -23.89 15.58
CA THR A 162 -18.86 -24.42 16.87
C THR A 162 -18.59 -23.47 18.03
N PHE A 163 -17.99 -22.32 17.78
CA PHE A 163 -17.64 -21.34 18.80
C PHE A 163 -18.05 -19.92 18.36
N GLN A 164 -18.26 -19.05 19.34
CA GLN A 164 -18.49 -17.61 19.14
C GLN A 164 -17.49 -16.85 20.01
N PRO A 165 -16.39 -16.32 19.44
CA PRO A 165 -15.45 -15.53 20.19
C PRO A 165 -16.09 -14.19 20.57
N ASN A 166 -15.76 -13.68 21.76
CA ASN A 166 -16.10 -12.32 22.12
C ASN A 166 -15.09 -11.37 21.44
N ILE A 167 -15.50 -10.79 20.31
CA ILE A 167 -14.68 -9.85 19.54
C ILE A 167 -15.20 -8.44 19.83
N GLU A 168 -14.28 -7.57 20.28
CA GLU A 168 -14.56 -6.18 20.56
C GLU A 168 -14.09 -5.30 19.40
N ALA A 169 -14.65 -4.08 19.30
CA ALA A 169 -14.34 -3.16 18.21
C ALA A 169 -12.85 -2.79 18.13
N ASP A 170 -12.20 -2.69 19.29
CA ASP A 170 -10.80 -2.27 19.40
C ASP A 170 -9.83 -3.45 19.47
N ASP A 171 -10.32 -4.69 19.32
CA ASP A 171 -9.44 -5.84 19.17
C ASP A 171 -8.61 -5.72 17.87
N PRO A 172 -7.32 -6.09 17.90
CA PRO A 172 -6.50 -6.21 16.72
C PRO A 172 -7.08 -7.22 15.72
N ALA A 173 -7.10 -6.85 14.44
CA ALA A 173 -7.63 -7.72 13.38
C ALA A 173 -6.61 -7.97 12.27
N VAL A 174 -5.80 -6.98 11.93
CA VAL A 174 -4.78 -7.08 10.87
C VAL A 174 -3.47 -6.46 11.34
N ILE A 175 -2.35 -7.11 10.99
CA ILE A 175 -1.01 -6.52 11.09
C ILE A 175 -0.43 -6.47 9.67
N LEU A 176 -0.05 -5.27 9.22
CA LEU A 176 0.71 -5.06 7.98
C LEU A 176 2.13 -4.61 8.30
N PHE A 177 3.10 -5.20 7.61
CA PHE A 177 4.50 -4.79 7.74
C PHE A 177 4.86 -3.70 6.73
N THR A 178 5.50 -2.65 7.21
CA THR A 178 6.04 -1.58 6.36
C THR A 178 7.52 -1.84 6.08
N SER A 179 7.99 -1.51 4.89
CA SER A 179 9.42 -1.39 4.61
C SER A 179 9.96 -0.18 5.38
N GLY A 180 10.36 -0.39 6.64
CA GLY A 180 10.78 0.68 7.54
C GLY A 180 11.94 1.49 6.96
N SER A 181 11.83 2.81 6.96
CA SER A 181 12.89 3.75 6.57
C SER A 181 14.16 3.66 7.45
N THR A 182 14.10 2.88 8.54
CA THR A 182 15.21 2.61 9.48
C THR A 182 15.84 1.22 9.28
N GLY A 183 15.48 0.50 8.20
CA GLY A 183 16.02 -0.82 7.89
C GLY A 183 15.33 -1.99 8.58
N LYS A 184 14.48 -1.76 9.61
CA LYS A 184 13.65 -2.81 10.21
C LYS A 184 12.19 -2.58 9.85
N SER A 185 11.54 -3.59 9.29
CA SER A 185 10.11 -3.58 9.02
C SER A 185 9.31 -3.52 10.33
N LYS A 186 8.27 -2.68 10.38
CA LYS A 186 7.40 -2.53 11.56
C LYS A 186 6.02 -3.08 11.27
N GLY A 187 5.47 -3.84 12.21
CA GLY A 187 4.10 -4.33 12.12
C GLY A 187 3.09 -3.27 12.56
N THR A 188 2.29 -2.77 11.66
CA THR A 188 1.23 -1.77 11.92
C THR A 188 -0.07 -2.48 12.26
N VAL A 189 -0.60 -2.24 13.46
CA VAL A 189 -1.79 -2.95 13.98
C VAL A 189 -3.06 -2.18 13.69
N HIS A 190 -3.97 -2.79 12.93
CA HIS A 190 -5.32 -2.28 12.69
C HIS A 190 -6.36 -3.08 13.47
N THR A 191 -7.33 -2.36 14.04
CA THR A 191 -8.45 -2.93 14.82
C THR A 191 -9.66 -3.17 13.94
N HIS A 192 -10.63 -3.95 14.42
CA HIS A 192 -11.91 -4.11 13.74
C HIS A 192 -12.62 -2.78 13.50
N SER A 193 -12.53 -1.82 14.44
CA SER A 193 -13.14 -0.49 14.31
C SER A 193 -12.44 0.36 13.25
N SER A 194 -11.10 0.43 13.25
CA SER A 194 -10.36 1.24 12.26
C SER A 194 -10.59 0.74 10.83
N LEU A 195 -10.61 -0.58 10.62
CA LEU A 195 -10.89 -1.18 9.31
C LEU A 195 -12.34 -0.93 8.85
N THR A 196 -13.30 -0.99 9.78
CA THR A 196 -14.71 -0.68 9.47
C THR A 196 -14.90 0.80 9.13
N ALA A 197 -14.18 1.70 9.83
CA ALA A 197 -14.17 3.12 9.52
C ALA A 197 -13.60 3.37 8.13
N THR A 198 -12.45 2.77 7.81
CA THR A 198 -11.83 2.83 6.47
C THR A 198 -12.80 2.38 5.40
N ALA A 199 -13.41 1.20 5.57
CA ALA A 199 -14.34 0.66 4.59
C ALA A 199 -15.51 1.62 4.29
N LYS A 200 -16.12 2.19 5.34
CA LYS A 200 -17.23 3.15 5.19
C LYS A 200 -16.79 4.43 4.49
N THR A 201 -15.66 4.98 4.88
CA THR A 201 -15.14 6.21 4.28
C THR A 201 -14.78 6.00 2.82
N MET A 202 -14.10 4.90 2.49
CA MET A 202 -13.76 4.56 1.10
C MET A 202 -15.01 4.36 0.22
N CYS A 203 -16.08 3.73 0.75
CA CYS A 203 -17.34 3.59 0.02
C CYS A 203 -17.94 4.96 -0.35
N ILE A 204 -17.85 5.93 0.55
CA ILE A 204 -18.38 7.29 0.33
C ILE A 204 -17.51 8.05 -0.67
N GLU A 205 -16.20 8.08 -0.44
CA GLU A 205 -15.27 8.89 -1.25
C GLU A 205 -15.11 8.36 -2.69
N LEU A 206 -15.24 7.05 -2.89
CA LEU A 206 -15.25 6.42 -4.22
C LEU A 206 -16.64 6.39 -4.87
N GLY A 207 -17.69 6.81 -4.15
CA GLY A 207 -19.06 6.70 -4.63
C GLY A 207 -19.45 5.27 -5.01
N LEU A 208 -18.99 4.27 -4.20
CA LEU A 208 -19.27 2.86 -4.48
C LEU A 208 -20.76 2.55 -4.35
N VAL A 209 -21.27 1.78 -5.27
CA VAL A 209 -22.66 1.31 -5.27
C VAL A 209 -22.74 -0.22 -5.11
N ASP A 210 -23.92 -0.72 -4.79
CA ASP A 210 -24.14 -2.15 -4.65
C ASP A 210 -23.86 -2.91 -5.95
N GLY A 211 -23.07 -3.97 -5.85
CA GLY A 211 -22.79 -4.87 -6.96
C GLY A 211 -21.74 -4.37 -7.95
N GLU A 212 -20.84 -3.51 -7.53
CA GLU A 212 -19.64 -3.17 -8.29
C GLU A 212 -18.88 -4.44 -8.71
N LYS A 213 -18.14 -4.33 -9.83
CA LYS A 213 -17.14 -5.33 -10.20
C LYS A 213 -15.75 -4.68 -10.18
N THR A 214 -14.85 -5.27 -9.43
CA THR A 214 -13.48 -4.74 -9.29
C THR A 214 -12.44 -5.70 -9.79
N LEU A 215 -11.36 -5.18 -10.34
CA LEU A 215 -10.21 -5.95 -10.80
C LEU A 215 -9.02 -5.75 -9.87
N HIS A 216 -8.54 -6.83 -9.25
CA HIS A 216 -7.33 -6.84 -8.43
C HIS A 216 -6.14 -7.36 -9.24
N PHE A 217 -5.25 -6.49 -9.66
CA PHE A 217 -3.98 -6.82 -10.28
C PHE A 217 -2.77 -6.25 -9.51
N LEU A 218 -2.99 -5.30 -8.62
CA LEU A 218 -2.02 -4.93 -7.60
C LEU A 218 -1.99 -6.02 -6.52
N PRO A 219 -0.86 -6.21 -5.83
CA PRO A 219 -0.78 -7.21 -4.76
C PRO A 219 -1.79 -6.96 -3.66
N MET A 220 -2.62 -7.97 -3.39
CA MET A 220 -3.69 -7.86 -2.40
C MET A 220 -3.17 -7.66 -0.99
N PHE A 221 -1.95 -8.11 -0.67
CA PHE A 221 -1.36 -7.88 0.65
C PHE A 221 -1.24 -6.38 1.00
N SER A 222 -1.08 -5.51 0.00
CA SER A 222 -0.91 -4.06 0.18
C SER A 222 -2.20 -3.27 -0.01
N SER A 223 -3.16 -3.78 -0.79
CA SER A 223 -4.42 -3.08 -1.13
C SER A 223 -5.66 -3.65 -0.43
N CYS A 224 -5.50 -4.69 0.39
CA CYS A 224 -6.65 -5.37 0.99
C CYS A 224 -7.47 -4.48 1.93
N LEU A 225 -6.85 -3.53 2.62
CA LEU A 225 -7.55 -2.71 3.60
C LEU A 225 -8.40 -1.62 2.94
N GLU A 226 -7.87 -0.98 1.89
CA GLU A 226 -8.49 0.13 1.21
C GLU A 226 -9.42 -0.29 0.07
N HIS A 227 -9.26 -1.49 -0.50
CA HIS A 227 -10.02 -1.95 -1.66
C HIS A 227 -10.84 -3.21 -1.39
N LEU A 228 -10.23 -4.30 -0.91
CA LEU A 228 -10.96 -5.55 -0.70
C LEU A 228 -12.08 -5.38 0.34
N ILE A 229 -11.81 -4.72 1.47
CA ILE A 229 -12.80 -4.56 2.55
C ILE A 229 -13.99 -3.68 2.12
N PRO A 230 -13.81 -2.43 1.61
CA PRO A 230 -14.94 -1.58 1.23
C PRO A 230 -15.75 -2.18 0.07
N LEU A 231 -15.10 -2.77 -0.91
CA LEU A 231 -15.79 -3.41 -2.03
C LEU A 231 -16.58 -4.65 -1.60
N THR A 232 -16.06 -5.46 -0.65
CA THR A 232 -16.84 -6.55 -0.03
C THR A 232 -18.03 -6.01 0.76
N LEU A 233 -17.89 -4.87 1.46
CA LEU A 233 -18.99 -4.21 2.17
C LEU A 233 -20.13 -3.81 1.19
N MET A 234 -19.78 -3.42 -0.03
CA MET A 234 -20.71 -3.10 -1.12
C MET A 234 -21.07 -4.31 -1.99
N ARG A 235 -20.74 -5.53 -1.56
CA ARG A 235 -21.06 -6.79 -2.24
C ARG A 235 -20.55 -6.84 -3.69
N ALA A 236 -19.37 -6.25 -3.92
CA ALA A 236 -18.72 -6.25 -5.21
C ALA A 236 -18.28 -7.66 -5.63
N THR A 237 -18.18 -7.90 -6.92
CA THR A 237 -17.50 -9.07 -7.47
C THR A 237 -16.02 -8.76 -7.64
N HIS A 238 -15.15 -9.53 -7.00
CA HIS A 238 -13.69 -9.40 -7.06
C HIS A 238 -13.13 -10.28 -8.17
N VAL A 239 -12.74 -9.69 -9.30
CA VAL A 239 -11.99 -10.36 -10.36
C VAL A 239 -10.50 -10.28 -10.00
N ILE A 240 -9.84 -11.42 -9.91
CA ILE A 240 -8.47 -11.51 -9.38
C ILE A 240 -7.50 -11.92 -10.48
N HIS A 241 -6.48 -11.10 -10.69
CA HIS A 241 -5.32 -11.45 -11.49
C HIS A 241 -4.14 -11.77 -10.56
N PRO A 242 -3.50 -12.93 -10.71
CA PRO A 242 -2.35 -13.30 -9.88
C PRO A 242 -1.14 -12.38 -10.11
N ARG A 243 -1.06 -11.77 -11.30
CA ARG A 243 0.03 -10.88 -11.72
C ARG A 243 -0.49 -9.79 -12.66
N PHE A 244 0.28 -8.70 -12.74
CA PHE A 244 0.04 -7.61 -13.69
C PHE A 244 0.34 -8.05 -15.13
N ASP A 245 -0.66 -7.99 -15.99
CA ASP A 245 -0.57 -8.21 -17.44
C ASP A 245 -1.42 -7.18 -18.18
N VAL A 246 -0.76 -6.29 -18.93
CA VAL A 246 -1.40 -5.15 -19.59
C VAL A 246 -2.51 -5.58 -20.53
N ASN A 247 -2.26 -6.59 -21.39
CA ASN A 247 -3.22 -7.01 -22.41
C ASN A 247 -4.42 -7.70 -21.76
N ARG A 248 -4.16 -8.54 -20.78
CA ARG A 248 -5.21 -9.23 -20.05
C ARG A 248 -6.08 -8.27 -19.24
N ILE A 249 -5.47 -7.26 -18.62
CA ILE A 249 -6.22 -6.24 -17.86
C ILE A 249 -7.22 -5.54 -18.79
N TRP A 250 -6.77 -5.01 -19.94
CA TRP A 250 -7.68 -4.34 -20.88
C TRP A 250 -8.77 -5.26 -21.41
N HIS A 251 -8.44 -6.52 -21.71
CA HIS A 251 -9.42 -7.52 -22.12
C HIS A 251 -10.48 -7.73 -21.04
N ASP A 252 -10.07 -7.96 -19.80
CA ASP A 252 -10.99 -8.32 -18.71
C ASP A 252 -11.77 -7.10 -18.21
N LEU A 253 -11.25 -5.86 -18.33
CA LEU A 253 -12.03 -4.64 -18.07
C LEU A 253 -13.31 -4.59 -18.90
N GLU A 254 -13.24 -4.94 -20.17
CA GLU A 254 -14.42 -4.98 -21.05
C GLU A 254 -15.20 -6.28 -20.89
N HIS A 255 -14.54 -7.45 -20.95
CA HIS A 255 -15.19 -8.75 -20.97
C HIS A 255 -15.94 -9.07 -19.67
N GLU A 256 -15.33 -8.78 -18.53
CA GLU A 256 -15.90 -8.97 -17.20
C GLU A 256 -16.78 -7.79 -16.76
N GLN A 257 -16.87 -6.71 -17.57
CA GLN A 257 -17.64 -5.50 -17.25
C GLN A 257 -17.20 -4.89 -15.92
N ILE A 258 -15.89 -4.68 -15.78
CA ILE A 258 -15.29 -4.09 -14.56
C ILE A 258 -15.70 -2.62 -14.44
N THR A 259 -16.17 -2.25 -13.25
CA THR A 259 -16.61 -0.89 -12.96
C THR A 259 -15.56 -0.05 -12.24
N HIS A 260 -14.65 -0.72 -11.53
CA HIS A 260 -13.63 -0.08 -10.70
C HIS A 260 -12.35 -0.89 -10.64
N PHE A 261 -11.21 -0.22 -10.59
CA PHE A 261 -9.94 -0.81 -10.16
C PHE A 261 -9.05 0.24 -9.50
N ASP A 262 -8.11 -0.24 -8.69
CA ASP A 262 -7.05 0.57 -8.10
C ASP A 262 -5.72 0.38 -8.82
N ALA A 263 -4.91 1.43 -8.82
CA ALA A 263 -3.64 1.47 -9.53
C ALA A 263 -2.60 2.31 -8.79
N VAL A 264 -1.37 2.25 -9.26
CA VAL A 264 -0.33 3.23 -8.95
C VAL A 264 0.08 3.92 -10.26
N PRO A 265 0.61 5.15 -10.23
CA PRO A 265 1.00 5.88 -11.44
C PRO A 265 1.85 5.09 -12.42
N THR A 266 2.79 4.30 -11.90
CA THR A 266 3.65 3.44 -12.72
C THR A 266 2.86 2.37 -13.48
N THR A 267 1.86 1.74 -12.86
CA THR A 267 1.00 0.75 -13.56
C THR A 267 0.07 1.43 -14.56
N LEU A 268 -0.47 2.61 -14.25
CA LEU A 268 -1.27 3.39 -15.19
C LEU A 268 -0.44 3.80 -16.43
N LYS A 269 0.79 4.26 -16.24
CA LYS A 269 1.70 4.57 -17.35
C LYS A 269 1.87 3.35 -18.26
N ARG A 270 2.07 2.16 -17.68
CA ARG A 270 2.20 0.92 -18.45
C ARG A 270 0.88 0.52 -19.13
N LEU A 271 -0.26 0.65 -18.48
CA LEU A 271 -1.56 0.38 -19.09
C LEU A 271 -1.80 1.28 -20.30
N MET A 272 -1.44 2.56 -20.22
CA MET A 272 -1.61 3.51 -21.33
C MET A 272 -0.80 3.16 -22.57
N THR A 273 0.29 2.37 -22.47
CA THR A 273 1.06 1.94 -23.67
C THR A 273 0.27 1.01 -24.60
N ALA A 274 -0.76 0.36 -24.11
CA ALA A 274 -1.61 -0.56 -24.86
C ALA A 274 -3.12 -0.23 -24.68
N ALA A 275 -3.43 1.03 -24.38
CA ALA A 275 -4.81 1.44 -24.19
C ALA A 275 -5.64 1.23 -25.48
N PRO A 276 -6.84 0.58 -25.39
CA PRO A 276 -7.69 0.34 -26.54
C PRO A 276 -8.20 1.65 -27.12
N GLU A 277 -8.65 1.64 -28.38
CA GLU A 277 -9.22 2.85 -29.02
C GLU A 277 -10.44 3.36 -28.29
N THR A 278 -11.28 2.43 -27.81
CA THR A 278 -12.53 2.72 -27.08
C THR A 278 -12.35 2.35 -25.60
N ALA A 279 -12.75 3.25 -24.71
CA ALA A 279 -12.75 2.98 -23.27
C ALA A 279 -13.69 1.81 -22.93
N PRO A 280 -13.34 0.95 -21.94
CA PRO A 280 -14.22 -0.11 -21.48
C PRO A 280 -15.57 0.45 -21.01
N SER A 281 -16.65 -0.18 -21.49
CA SER A 281 -18.00 0.38 -21.41
C SER A 281 -18.57 0.50 -20.00
N ALA A 282 -18.16 -0.40 -19.10
CA ALA A 282 -18.62 -0.44 -17.71
C ALA A 282 -17.70 0.32 -16.74
N LEU A 283 -16.46 0.63 -17.16
CA LEU A 283 -15.46 1.24 -16.28
C LEU A 283 -15.91 2.65 -15.87
N ARG A 284 -16.00 2.86 -14.57
CA ARG A 284 -16.54 4.09 -13.97
C ARG A 284 -15.49 4.85 -13.16
N VAL A 285 -14.69 4.12 -12.38
CA VAL A 285 -13.73 4.73 -11.45
C VAL A 285 -12.36 4.04 -11.56
N ILE A 286 -11.32 4.84 -11.62
CA ILE A 286 -9.93 4.43 -11.39
C ILE A 286 -9.44 5.17 -10.16
N SER A 287 -9.17 4.46 -9.07
CA SER A 287 -8.50 5.03 -7.91
C SER A 287 -6.99 4.83 -7.99
N TYR A 288 -6.23 5.77 -7.46
CA TYR A 288 -4.78 5.63 -7.40
C TYR A 288 -4.16 6.33 -6.19
N ALA A 289 -3.00 5.83 -5.76
CA ALA A 289 -2.28 6.33 -4.60
C ALA A 289 -0.77 6.04 -4.70
N SER A 290 -0.07 6.27 -3.61
CA SER A 290 1.32 5.86 -3.34
C SER A 290 2.42 6.65 -4.01
N GLU A 291 2.20 7.26 -5.16
CA GLU A 291 3.20 8.01 -5.93
C GLU A 291 2.62 9.32 -6.46
N ARG A 292 3.50 10.28 -6.75
CA ARG A 292 3.08 11.49 -7.46
C ARG A 292 2.68 11.15 -8.89
N MET A 293 1.48 11.54 -9.29
CA MET A 293 0.98 11.36 -10.65
C MET A 293 1.51 12.47 -11.56
N PRO A 294 2.23 12.17 -12.65
CA PRO A 294 2.62 13.17 -13.63
C PRO A 294 1.41 13.82 -14.30
N GLU A 295 1.42 15.15 -14.43
CA GLU A 295 0.30 15.89 -15.05
C GLU A 295 0.02 15.45 -16.49
N GLN A 296 1.05 15.10 -17.24
CA GLN A 296 0.90 14.59 -18.61
C GLN A 296 0.13 13.27 -18.64
N LEU A 297 0.36 12.38 -17.64
CA LEU A 297 -0.36 11.12 -17.53
C LEU A 297 -1.82 11.36 -17.12
N ILE A 298 -2.09 12.32 -16.24
CA ILE A 298 -3.47 12.72 -15.89
C ILE A 298 -4.21 13.19 -17.15
N LYS A 299 -3.61 14.08 -17.93
CA LYS A 299 -4.20 14.60 -19.18
C LYS A 299 -4.48 13.48 -20.17
N ALA A 300 -3.50 12.59 -20.39
CA ALA A 300 -3.66 11.45 -21.28
C ALA A 300 -4.77 10.48 -20.83
N LEU A 301 -4.89 10.22 -19.51
CA LEU A 301 -5.96 9.38 -18.96
C LEU A 301 -7.34 10.02 -19.15
N ILE A 302 -7.49 11.31 -18.84
CA ILE A 302 -8.76 12.04 -19.01
C ILE A 302 -9.18 12.08 -20.49
N GLU A 303 -8.24 12.32 -21.39
CA GLU A 303 -8.50 12.35 -22.84
C GLU A 303 -8.91 10.96 -23.36
N LYS A 304 -8.21 9.90 -22.93
CA LYS A 304 -8.42 8.53 -23.40
C LYS A 304 -9.66 7.87 -22.76
N LEU A 305 -9.96 8.23 -21.52
CA LEU A 305 -11.03 7.66 -20.70
C LEU A 305 -11.99 8.76 -20.19
N PRO A 306 -12.67 9.51 -21.07
CA PRO A 306 -13.38 10.75 -20.71
C PRO A 306 -14.58 10.53 -19.76
N ASN A 307 -15.10 9.31 -19.68
CA ASN A 307 -16.24 8.95 -18.81
C ASN A 307 -15.79 8.25 -17.53
N VAL A 308 -14.49 8.13 -17.29
CA VAL A 308 -13.94 7.45 -16.12
C VAL A 308 -13.47 8.50 -15.10
N GLU A 309 -13.95 8.37 -13.88
CA GLU A 309 -13.54 9.22 -12.77
C GLU A 309 -12.16 8.77 -12.25
N LEU A 310 -11.20 9.68 -12.26
CA LEU A 310 -9.92 9.49 -11.59
C LEU A 310 -10.05 9.98 -10.15
N VAL A 311 -9.72 9.15 -9.18
CA VAL A 311 -9.75 9.51 -7.75
C VAL A 311 -8.39 9.22 -7.14
N GLN A 312 -7.74 10.26 -6.59
CA GLN A 312 -6.44 10.10 -5.93
C GLN A 312 -6.61 10.07 -4.43
N PHE A 313 -5.88 9.15 -3.79
CA PHE A 313 -5.74 9.12 -2.34
C PHE A 313 -4.31 9.41 -1.92
N TYR A 314 -4.16 10.12 -0.80
CA TYR A 314 -2.91 10.19 -0.06
C TYR A 314 -3.12 9.61 1.33
N GLY A 315 -2.19 8.80 1.74
CA GLY A 315 -2.17 8.16 3.03
C GLY A 315 -0.92 7.32 3.25
N MET A 316 -0.96 6.54 4.29
CA MET A 316 0.11 5.64 4.71
C MET A 316 -0.50 4.46 5.46
N ILE A 317 0.23 3.38 5.60
CA ILE A 317 -0.30 2.16 6.25
C ILE A 317 -0.86 2.46 7.64
N GLU A 318 -0.29 3.41 8.38
CA GLU A 318 -0.74 3.79 9.72
C GLU A 318 -2.10 4.53 9.74
N HIS A 319 -2.52 5.15 8.64
CA HIS A 319 -3.80 5.86 8.53
C HIS A 319 -4.67 5.37 7.39
N LEU A 320 -4.11 4.53 6.52
CA LEU A 320 -4.66 4.09 5.24
C LEU A 320 -4.86 5.30 4.32
N CYS A 321 -5.99 5.94 4.30
CA CYS A 321 -6.24 7.14 3.50
C CYS A 321 -6.55 8.35 4.37
N LEU A 322 -5.93 9.49 4.05
CA LEU A 322 -6.06 10.77 4.78
C LEU A 322 -6.73 11.86 3.95
N THR A 323 -6.39 11.95 2.65
CA THR A 323 -7.00 12.92 1.74
C THR A 323 -7.49 12.27 0.47
N VAL A 324 -8.42 12.93 -0.20
CA VAL A 324 -8.97 12.55 -1.50
C VAL A 324 -8.96 13.74 -2.45
N LEU A 325 -8.45 13.52 -3.66
CA LEU A 325 -8.59 14.42 -4.80
C LEU A 325 -9.62 13.83 -5.76
N SER A 326 -10.76 14.50 -5.86
CA SER A 326 -11.88 14.05 -6.70
C SER A 326 -11.58 14.20 -8.19
N ALA A 327 -12.33 13.51 -9.04
CA ALA A 327 -12.16 13.56 -10.48
C ALA A 327 -12.21 15.00 -11.04
N SER A 328 -13.13 15.83 -10.54
CA SER A 328 -13.27 17.22 -10.98
C SER A 328 -12.10 18.12 -10.56
N ASP A 329 -11.33 17.70 -9.59
CA ASP A 329 -10.26 18.52 -9.01
C ASP A 329 -8.90 18.29 -9.66
N HIS A 330 -8.72 17.20 -10.41
CA HIS A 330 -7.45 16.90 -11.09
C HIS A 330 -6.98 18.00 -12.03
N THR A 331 -7.90 18.64 -12.75
CA THR A 331 -7.58 19.77 -13.65
C THR A 331 -7.57 21.11 -12.92
N ARG A 332 -8.36 21.25 -11.85
CA ARG A 332 -8.49 22.51 -11.10
C ARG A 332 -7.39 22.72 -10.06
N LYS A 333 -6.88 21.63 -9.48
CA LYS A 333 -5.92 21.61 -8.38
C LYS A 333 -4.73 20.67 -8.68
N PRO A 334 -4.04 20.86 -9.82
CA PRO A 334 -2.92 20.01 -10.18
C PRO A 334 -1.81 20.08 -9.13
N GLY A 335 -1.18 18.92 -8.87
CA GLY A 335 -0.07 18.81 -7.91
C GLY A 335 -0.48 18.67 -6.44
N THR A 336 -1.77 18.86 -6.10
CA THR A 336 -2.29 18.59 -4.75
C THR A 336 -2.68 17.13 -4.59
N VAL A 337 -2.82 16.67 -3.34
CA VAL A 337 -3.34 15.34 -3.00
C VAL A 337 -4.77 15.42 -2.43
N GLY A 338 -5.46 16.52 -2.67
CA GLY A 338 -6.85 16.71 -2.32
C GLY A 338 -7.08 17.30 -0.93
N ARG A 339 -8.28 17.09 -0.43
CA ARG A 339 -8.77 17.55 0.87
C ARG A 339 -8.87 16.41 1.87
N PRO A 340 -8.88 16.69 3.19
CA PRO A 340 -9.11 15.68 4.21
C PRO A 340 -10.38 14.87 3.92
N MET A 341 -10.28 13.53 3.97
CA MET A 341 -11.40 12.62 3.83
C MET A 341 -12.38 12.74 5.01
N LEU A 342 -13.56 12.18 4.83
CA LEU A 342 -14.58 12.15 5.88
C LEU A 342 -14.02 11.56 7.19
N GLY A 343 -14.07 12.34 8.25
CA GLY A 343 -13.56 11.97 9.58
C GLY A 343 -12.06 12.21 9.78
N ALA A 344 -11.28 12.48 8.74
CA ALA A 344 -9.87 12.84 8.88
C ALA A 344 -9.72 14.32 9.25
N ARG A 345 -8.76 14.58 10.14
CA ARG A 345 -8.36 15.95 10.54
C ARG A 345 -6.86 16.06 10.38
N LEU A 346 -6.42 17.10 9.70
CA LEU A 346 -5.02 17.37 9.44
C LEU A 346 -4.64 18.74 9.98
N LYS A 347 -3.42 18.87 10.47
CA LYS A 347 -2.78 20.14 10.84
C LYS A 347 -1.31 20.09 10.49
N LEU A 348 -0.62 21.22 10.45
CA LEU A 348 0.80 21.32 10.16
C LEU A 348 1.58 21.66 11.43
N ASP A 349 2.70 20.99 11.64
CA ASP A 349 3.73 21.35 12.60
C ASP A 349 4.91 22.00 11.85
N GLU A 350 4.97 23.32 11.90
CA GLU A 350 5.98 24.11 11.19
C GLU A 350 7.34 24.14 11.90
N SER A 351 7.47 23.49 13.07
CA SER A 351 8.69 23.55 13.91
C SER A 351 9.95 23.03 13.21
N GLN A 352 9.82 22.19 12.17
CA GLN A 352 10.92 21.61 11.41
C GLN A 352 11.13 22.28 10.04
N SER A 353 10.31 23.26 9.66
CA SER A 353 10.37 23.94 8.38
C SER A 353 10.94 25.36 8.51
N THR A 354 11.64 25.82 7.49
CA THR A 354 12.08 27.22 7.34
C THR A 354 11.17 28.02 6.42
N GLU A 355 10.18 27.35 5.78
CA GLU A 355 9.23 28.00 4.88
C GLU A 355 7.90 28.22 5.59
N PRO A 356 7.39 29.46 5.62
CA PRO A 356 6.09 29.77 6.20
C PRO A 356 4.95 28.97 5.55
N GLY A 357 4.06 28.38 6.37
CA GLY A 357 2.93 27.59 5.89
C GLY A 357 3.28 26.17 5.43
N VAL A 358 4.55 25.79 5.47
CA VAL A 358 4.99 24.40 5.24
C VAL A 358 5.31 23.76 6.59
N GLY A 359 4.78 22.56 6.83
CA GLY A 359 5.03 21.85 8.08
C GLY A 359 4.88 20.35 7.95
N GLU A 360 5.28 19.62 9.00
CA GLU A 360 4.98 18.19 9.10
C GLU A 360 3.48 17.99 9.23
N ILE A 361 2.92 17.12 8.40
CA ILE A 361 1.51 16.76 8.44
C ILE A 361 1.23 15.93 9.68
N ILE A 362 0.37 16.45 10.55
CA ILE A 362 -0.09 15.76 11.76
C ILE A 362 -1.54 15.35 11.54
N ALA A 363 -1.82 14.07 11.68
CA ALA A 363 -3.09 13.47 11.30
C ALA A 363 -3.84 12.84 12.48
N LEU A 364 -5.15 12.89 12.42
CA LEU A 364 -6.09 12.17 13.28
C LEU A 364 -7.20 11.64 12.40
N SER A 365 -7.47 10.34 12.40
CA SER A 365 -8.60 9.75 11.68
C SER A 365 -9.16 8.51 12.40
N PRO A 366 -10.42 8.15 12.17
CA PRO A 366 -10.98 6.88 12.68
C PRO A 366 -10.30 5.63 12.08
N SER A 367 -9.59 5.80 10.95
CA SER A 367 -8.85 4.74 10.26
C SER A 367 -7.44 4.54 10.81
N MET A 368 -7.01 5.36 11.79
CA MET A 368 -5.67 5.31 12.35
C MET A 368 -5.38 3.94 12.97
N PHE A 369 -4.16 3.45 12.77
CA PHE A 369 -3.65 2.26 13.43
C PHE A 369 -3.72 2.40 14.96
N SER A 370 -3.70 1.28 15.65
CA SER A 370 -3.68 1.27 17.12
C SER A 370 -2.25 1.54 17.66
N HIS A 371 -1.27 0.77 17.16
CA HIS A 371 0.12 0.84 17.60
C HIS A 371 1.02 0.04 16.65
N TYR A 372 2.33 0.17 16.78
CA TYR A 372 3.29 -0.76 16.18
C TYR A 372 3.41 -2.02 17.04
N TRP A 373 3.31 -3.18 16.41
CA TRP A 373 3.35 -4.48 17.08
C TRP A 373 4.65 -4.67 17.86
N GLU A 374 4.52 -4.93 19.16
CA GLU A 374 5.64 -5.11 20.11
C GLU A 374 6.65 -3.95 20.15
N ASP A 375 6.29 -2.74 19.66
CA ASP A 375 7.16 -1.57 19.64
C ASP A 375 6.43 -0.31 20.15
N GLN A 376 6.24 -0.26 21.49
CA GLN A 376 5.62 0.89 22.14
C GLN A 376 6.47 2.16 22.02
N ALA A 377 7.82 2.01 21.97
CA ALA A 377 8.71 3.17 21.83
C ALA A 377 8.53 3.84 20.46
N ALA A 378 8.45 3.05 19.38
CA ALA A 378 8.16 3.57 18.06
C ALA A 378 6.75 4.19 18.00
N THR A 379 5.74 3.57 18.62
CA THR A 379 4.39 4.12 18.70
C THR A 379 4.39 5.49 19.37
N ASN A 380 4.99 5.61 20.55
CA ASN A 380 5.08 6.87 21.30
C ASN A 380 5.90 7.96 20.59
N SER A 381 6.80 7.56 19.68
CA SER A 381 7.59 8.53 18.90
C SER A 381 6.78 9.24 17.82
N VAL A 382 5.67 8.64 17.37
CA VAL A 382 4.84 9.19 16.29
C VAL A 382 3.43 9.58 16.75
N VAL A 383 2.90 8.96 17.80
CA VAL A 383 1.54 9.25 18.31
C VAL A 383 1.61 10.02 19.63
N SER A 384 0.92 11.15 19.71
CA SER A 384 0.73 11.95 20.93
C SER A 384 -0.67 12.55 20.95
N ASP A 385 -1.38 12.40 22.07
CA ASP A 385 -2.73 12.93 22.28
C ASP A 385 -3.74 12.55 21.18
N GLY A 386 -3.62 11.33 20.64
CA GLY A 386 -4.45 10.80 19.56
C GLY A 386 -4.08 11.33 18.17
N TRP A 387 -3.09 12.21 18.06
CA TRP A 387 -2.57 12.70 16.79
C TRP A 387 -1.29 11.97 16.42
N MET A 388 -1.13 11.70 15.14
CA MET A 388 0.06 11.03 14.61
C MET A 388 0.87 11.96 13.71
N LYS A 389 2.18 11.94 13.87
CA LYS A 389 3.16 12.52 12.95
C LYS A 389 3.33 11.62 11.74
N THR A 390 3.03 12.13 10.55
CA THR A 390 3.12 11.33 9.32
C THR A 390 4.57 11.18 8.82
N GLY A 391 5.44 12.09 9.20
CA GLY A 391 6.79 12.20 8.63
C GLY A 391 6.82 12.84 7.24
N ASP A 392 5.67 13.19 6.68
CA ASP A 392 5.54 13.91 5.40
C ASP A 392 5.37 15.41 5.65
N LEU A 393 5.96 16.23 4.78
CA LEU A 393 5.84 17.68 4.77
C LEU A 393 4.80 18.11 3.76
N GLY A 394 4.01 19.11 4.10
CA GLY A 394 3.02 19.67 3.20
C GLY A 394 2.63 21.09 3.52
N CYS A 395 1.81 21.67 2.66
CA CYS A 395 1.13 22.94 2.88
C CYS A 395 -0.31 22.88 2.37
N PHE A 396 -1.18 23.68 2.94
CA PHE A 396 -2.55 23.84 2.43
C PHE A 396 -2.63 25.08 1.55
N ASP A 397 -3.35 24.99 0.45
CA ASP A 397 -3.75 26.17 -0.30
C ASP A 397 -4.95 26.88 0.37
N ASP A 398 -5.33 28.07 -0.16
CA ASP A 398 -6.43 28.88 0.37
C ASP A 398 -7.81 28.16 0.32
N ASP A 399 -7.94 27.15 -0.54
CA ASP A 399 -9.15 26.32 -0.66
C ASP A 399 -9.10 25.06 0.21
N GLY A 400 -8.01 24.84 0.98
CA GLY A 400 -7.81 23.71 1.88
C GLY A 400 -7.38 22.42 1.21
N TYR A 401 -6.78 22.49 0.01
CA TYR A 401 -6.13 21.34 -0.65
C TYR A 401 -4.71 21.19 -0.14
N LEU A 402 -4.34 19.94 0.17
CA LEU A 402 -3.01 19.59 0.63
C LEU A 402 -2.06 19.38 -0.55
N GLU A 403 -0.92 20.04 -0.52
CA GLU A 403 0.21 19.77 -1.40
C GLU A 403 1.35 19.13 -0.61
N LEU A 404 1.88 18.02 -1.10
CA LEU A 404 3.04 17.36 -0.49
C LEU A 404 4.33 18.05 -0.93
N LYS A 405 5.21 18.34 0.02
CA LYS A 405 6.51 19.00 -0.22
C LYS A 405 7.70 18.06 -0.08
N GLY A 406 7.53 16.92 0.61
CA GLY A 406 8.60 15.93 0.82
C GLY A 406 8.46 15.19 2.14
N ARG A 407 9.59 14.71 2.67
CA ARG A 407 9.63 13.99 3.94
C ARG A 407 10.58 14.63 4.94
N VAL A 408 10.19 14.65 6.21
CA VAL A 408 11.01 15.20 7.31
C VAL A 408 12.39 14.54 7.37
N LYS A 409 12.47 13.23 7.16
CA LYS A 409 13.72 12.46 7.18
C LYS A 409 14.61 12.69 5.96
N GLU A 410 14.08 13.26 4.90
CA GLU A 410 14.77 13.52 3.65
C GLU A 410 15.27 14.97 3.55
N LEU A 411 14.94 15.80 4.56
CA LEU A 411 15.41 17.16 4.63
C LEU A 411 16.94 17.23 4.63
N ILE A 412 17.50 18.06 3.77
CA ILE A 412 18.95 18.31 3.68
C ILE A 412 19.29 19.47 4.59
N LYS A 413 20.25 19.26 5.49
CA LYS A 413 20.74 20.31 6.40
C LYS A 413 22.07 20.86 5.89
N SER A 414 22.01 21.90 5.07
CA SER A 414 23.17 22.49 4.39
C SER A 414 23.46 23.89 4.93
N GLY A 415 24.63 24.09 5.54
CA GLY A 415 25.06 25.38 6.08
C GLY A 415 24.10 26.00 7.09
N GLY A 416 23.45 25.16 7.91
CA GLY A 416 22.45 25.60 8.89
C GLY A 416 21.06 25.90 8.31
N ILE A 417 20.86 25.71 7.01
CA ILE A 417 19.57 25.87 6.32
C ILE A 417 18.96 24.50 6.07
N THR A 418 17.66 24.35 6.34
CA THR A 418 16.90 23.16 5.99
C THR A 418 16.37 23.29 4.57
N ILE A 419 16.68 22.33 3.69
CA ILE A 419 16.29 22.31 2.28
C ILE A 419 15.41 21.11 2.01
N ILE A 420 14.31 21.31 1.30
CA ILE A 420 13.38 20.26 0.89
C ILE A 420 13.82 19.77 -0.50
N PRO A 421 14.30 18.50 -0.63
CA PRO A 421 14.80 17.98 -1.91
C PRO A 421 13.77 18.03 -3.04
N GLY A 422 12.50 17.73 -2.70
CA GLY A 422 11.41 17.68 -3.68
C GLY A 422 11.18 19.00 -4.44
N GLU A 423 11.51 20.14 -3.87
CA GLU A 423 11.40 21.44 -4.54
C GLU A 423 12.43 21.60 -5.65
N ILE A 424 13.64 21.09 -5.41
CA ILE A 424 14.72 21.12 -6.39
C ILE A 424 14.41 20.12 -7.50
N GLU A 425 13.90 18.94 -7.16
CA GLU A 425 13.46 17.93 -8.13
C GLU A 425 12.33 18.46 -9.01
N ALA A 426 11.33 19.10 -8.42
CA ALA A 426 10.24 19.72 -9.16
C ALA A 426 10.74 20.79 -10.13
N ALA A 427 11.69 21.62 -9.71
CA ALA A 427 12.31 22.61 -10.59
C ALA A 427 13.07 21.95 -11.75
N LEU A 428 13.89 20.92 -11.47
CA LEU A 428 14.63 20.18 -12.51
C LEU A 428 13.69 19.51 -13.52
N GLN A 429 12.57 18.95 -13.06
CA GLN A 429 11.56 18.32 -13.92
C GLN A 429 10.82 19.30 -14.85
N THR A 430 10.91 20.61 -14.63
CA THR A 430 10.41 21.61 -15.59
C THR A 430 11.35 21.82 -16.79
N CYS A 431 12.60 21.33 -16.72
CA CYS A 431 13.52 21.35 -17.84
C CYS A 431 13.10 20.30 -18.88
N PRO A 432 12.88 20.69 -20.17
CA PRO A 432 12.46 19.76 -21.23
C PRO A 432 13.43 18.59 -21.47
N ASP A 433 14.70 18.78 -21.12
CA ASP A 433 15.77 17.81 -21.32
C ASP A 433 15.86 16.78 -20.18
N VAL A 434 15.08 16.93 -19.10
CA VAL A 434 15.10 16.07 -17.90
C VAL A 434 13.93 15.10 -17.93
N HIS A 435 14.26 13.81 -17.94
CA HIS A 435 13.28 12.73 -17.81
C HIS A 435 12.90 12.47 -16.35
N ASP A 436 13.91 12.43 -15.47
CA ASP A 436 13.70 12.18 -14.02
C ASP A 436 14.86 12.79 -13.23
N ALA A 437 14.61 13.14 -11.97
CA ALA A 437 15.61 13.70 -11.09
C ALA A 437 15.36 13.31 -9.63
N ILE A 438 16.45 13.04 -8.90
CA ILE A 438 16.43 12.84 -7.45
C ILE A 438 17.52 13.67 -6.79
N VAL A 439 17.20 14.27 -5.64
CA VAL A 439 18.11 15.15 -4.90
C VAL A 439 18.37 14.58 -3.51
N VAL A 440 19.64 14.55 -3.13
CA VAL A 440 20.08 14.02 -1.83
C VAL A 440 21.09 14.97 -1.17
N GLY A 441 21.10 14.97 0.16
CA GLY A 441 22.17 15.56 0.95
C GLY A 441 23.31 14.55 1.12
N LEU A 442 24.52 14.92 0.72
CA LEU A 442 25.71 14.12 0.94
C LEU A 442 26.61 14.79 1.97
N PRO A 443 27.36 14.02 2.79
CA PRO A 443 28.28 14.58 3.78
C PRO A 443 29.26 15.57 3.13
N ASP A 444 29.44 16.73 3.76
CA ASP A 444 30.31 17.80 3.28
C ASP A 444 30.97 18.51 4.46
N THR A 445 32.28 18.79 4.35
CA THR A 445 33.08 19.35 5.43
C THR A 445 32.73 20.80 5.76
N ASP A 446 32.27 21.58 4.78
CA ASP A 446 31.97 23.00 4.92
C ASP A 446 30.49 23.25 5.25
N TRP A 447 29.60 22.43 4.69
CA TRP A 447 28.16 22.62 4.76
C TRP A 447 27.43 21.66 5.68
N GLY A 448 28.13 20.63 6.23
CA GLY A 448 27.52 19.49 6.91
C GLY A 448 26.92 18.51 5.92
N GLU A 449 25.99 18.98 5.10
CA GLU A 449 25.51 18.28 3.91
C GLU A 449 25.53 19.21 2.70
N ALA A 450 26.04 18.73 1.55
CA ALA A 450 25.93 19.39 0.26
C ALA A 450 24.76 18.82 -0.54
N VAL A 451 24.06 19.69 -1.26
CA VAL A 451 22.94 19.28 -2.13
C VAL A 451 23.51 18.70 -3.42
N HIS A 452 23.19 17.44 -3.72
CA HIS A 452 23.55 16.77 -4.97
C HIS A 452 22.28 16.36 -5.72
N ALA A 453 22.26 16.59 -7.04
CA ALA A 453 21.19 16.15 -7.92
C ALA A 453 21.68 15.03 -8.83
N PHE A 454 20.89 13.96 -8.95
CA PHE A 454 21.09 12.86 -9.90
C PHE A 454 19.98 12.94 -10.95
N VAL A 455 20.35 13.08 -12.20
CA VAL A 455 19.43 13.44 -13.29
C VAL A 455 19.52 12.40 -14.40
N VAL A 456 18.37 11.89 -14.81
CA VAL A 456 18.20 11.09 -16.03
C VAL A 456 17.71 12.02 -17.12
N LEU A 457 18.38 12.04 -18.26
CA LEU A 457 18.04 12.91 -19.39
C LEU A 457 17.01 12.26 -20.32
N GLU A 458 16.24 13.09 -21.01
CA GLU A 458 15.40 12.62 -22.12
C GLU A 458 16.27 12.10 -23.28
N THR A 459 15.74 11.11 -24.00
CA THR A 459 16.46 10.48 -25.11
C THR A 459 16.73 11.49 -26.23
N GLY A 460 18.00 11.64 -26.59
CA GLY A 460 18.41 12.50 -27.70
C GLY A 460 18.78 13.94 -27.33
N THR A 461 18.71 14.30 -26.06
CA THR A 461 19.18 15.61 -25.56
C THR A 461 20.71 15.65 -25.46
N GLN A 462 21.28 16.85 -25.48
CA GLN A 462 22.73 17.11 -25.39
C GLN A 462 23.09 18.03 -24.23
N ILE A 463 22.15 18.32 -23.32
CA ILE A 463 22.45 19.12 -22.13
C ILE A 463 23.46 18.39 -21.25
N ASP A 464 24.43 19.14 -20.71
CA ASP A 464 25.43 18.64 -19.77
C ASP A 464 25.15 19.16 -18.34
N GLU A 465 25.99 18.76 -17.39
CA GLU A 465 25.86 19.17 -15.97
C GLU A 465 25.96 20.69 -15.83
N GLN A 466 26.76 21.36 -16.68
CA GLN A 466 26.90 22.82 -16.68
C GLN A 466 25.62 23.48 -17.16
N GLY A 467 25.00 22.97 -18.22
CA GLY A 467 23.70 23.44 -18.73
C GLY A 467 22.59 23.30 -17.71
N LEU A 468 22.52 22.17 -17.02
CA LEU A 468 21.58 21.95 -15.93
C LEU A 468 21.84 22.87 -14.73
N SER A 469 23.11 23.13 -14.39
CA SER A 469 23.48 24.09 -13.34
C SER A 469 23.06 25.51 -13.69
N GLU A 470 23.20 25.91 -14.94
CA GLU A 470 22.74 27.24 -15.42
C GLU A 470 21.21 27.31 -15.39
N PHE A 471 20.52 26.25 -15.80
CA PHE A 471 19.07 26.14 -15.66
C PHE A 471 18.63 26.34 -14.20
N CYS A 472 19.27 25.64 -13.24
CA CYS A 472 19.00 25.80 -11.82
C CYS A 472 19.20 27.23 -11.30
N LYS A 473 20.17 28.01 -11.85
CA LYS A 473 20.39 29.41 -11.46
C LYS A 473 19.18 30.29 -11.79
N GLY A 474 18.49 29.99 -12.87
CA GLY A 474 17.29 30.72 -13.27
C GLY A 474 16.02 30.38 -12.49
N HIS A 475 15.99 29.21 -11.83
CA HIS A 475 14.78 28.65 -11.24
C HIS A 475 14.87 28.45 -9.72
N LEU A 476 16.08 28.42 -9.14
CA LEU A 476 16.28 28.11 -7.72
C LEU A 476 17.06 29.22 -6.99
N THR A 477 16.64 29.49 -5.76
CA THR A 477 17.39 30.37 -4.84
C THR A 477 18.78 29.78 -4.57
N GLY A 478 19.77 30.61 -4.32
CA GLY A 478 21.19 30.23 -4.26
C GLY A 478 21.50 29.02 -3.34
N TYR A 479 20.94 28.98 -2.16
CA TYR A 479 21.15 27.88 -1.20
C TYR A 479 20.47 26.56 -1.59
N LYS A 480 19.41 26.60 -2.43
CA LYS A 480 18.73 25.42 -2.97
C LYS A 480 19.42 24.83 -4.21
N ARG A 481 20.39 25.55 -4.81
CA ARG A 481 21.08 25.07 -6.00
C ARG A 481 21.97 23.88 -5.68
N PRO A 482 21.85 22.78 -6.46
CA PRO A 482 22.77 21.66 -6.29
C PRO A 482 24.22 22.10 -6.40
N LYS A 483 25.06 21.65 -5.48
CA LYS A 483 26.51 21.86 -5.53
C LYS A 483 27.14 21.03 -6.64
N GLN A 484 26.57 19.84 -6.87
CA GLN A 484 26.95 18.95 -7.96
C GLN A 484 25.70 18.34 -8.59
N ILE A 485 25.75 18.19 -9.91
CA ILE A 485 24.73 17.50 -10.70
C ILE A 485 25.44 16.30 -11.34
N HIS A 486 24.80 15.14 -11.27
CA HIS A 486 25.29 13.88 -11.81
C HIS A 486 24.30 13.38 -12.84
N ILE A 487 24.73 13.28 -14.11
CA ILE A 487 23.92 12.67 -15.15
C ILE A 487 24.11 11.17 -15.08
N VAL A 488 23.00 10.43 -14.90
CA VAL A 488 22.98 8.98 -14.74
C VAL A 488 22.07 8.33 -15.77
N ALA A 489 22.35 7.07 -16.13
CA ALA A 489 21.53 6.34 -17.09
C ALA A 489 20.16 5.98 -16.53
N GLU A 490 20.09 5.66 -15.22
CA GLU A 490 18.85 5.33 -14.51
C GLU A 490 18.99 5.66 -13.01
N LEU A 491 17.86 5.88 -12.35
CA LEU A 491 17.82 6.04 -10.89
C LEU A 491 17.57 4.72 -10.20
N PRO A 492 18.29 4.42 -9.09
CA PRO A 492 18.08 3.18 -8.32
C PRO A 492 16.65 3.10 -7.77
N LYS A 493 16.05 1.92 -7.89
CA LYS A 493 14.68 1.63 -7.45
C LYS A 493 14.66 0.56 -6.38
N THR A 494 13.68 0.64 -5.49
CA THR A 494 13.35 -0.42 -4.54
C THR A 494 12.79 -1.64 -5.25
N GLY A 495 12.65 -2.77 -4.56
CA GLY A 495 12.02 -3.99 -5.09
C GLY A 495 10.59 -3.78 -5.63
N ILE A 496 9.88 -2.76 -5.14
CA ILE A 496 8.54 -2.35 -5.62
C ILE A 496 8.59 -1.30 -6.74
N GLY A 497 9.78 -0.99 -7.27
CA GLY A 497 9.96 -0.09 -8.41
C GLY A 497 10.02 1.42 -8.09
N LYS A 498 9.97 1.83 -6.82
CA LYS A 498 10.08 3.24 -6.40
C LYS A 498 11.53 3.71 -6.38
N VAL A 499 11.79 4.90 -6.89
CA VAL A 499 13.10 5.56 -6.75
C VAL A 499 13.37 5.84 -5.26
N SER A 500 14.59 5.52 -4.80
CA SER A 500 14.94 5.60 -3.38
C SER A 500 16.15 6.52 -3.13
N ARG A 501 15.93 7.63 -2.43
CA ARG A 501 17.00 8.55 -1.99
C ARG A 501 18.03 7.86 -1.11
N SER A 502 17.60 6.96 -0.24
CA SER A 502 18.51 6.24 0.64
C SER A 502 19.47 5.33 -0.13
N ILE A 503 18.97 4.67 -1.20
CA ILE A 503 19.81 3.82 -2.06
C ILE A 503 20.78 4.70 -2.85
N VAL A 504 20.32 5.79 -3.47
CA VAL A 504 21.20 6.73 -4.20
C VAL A 504 22.29 7.28 -3.28
N ARG A 505 21.90 7.74 -2.08
CA ARG A 505 22.84 8.27 -1.10
C ARG A 505 23.89 7.23 -0.68
N GLN A 506 23.45 6.00 -0.38
CA GLN A 506 24.36 4.93 0.05
C GLN A 506 25.32 4.53 -1.06
N GLN A 507 24.83 4.29 -2.27
CA GLN A 507 25.68 3.92 -3.42
C GLN A 507 26.75 4.96 -3.70
N PHE A 508 26.38 6.25 -3.61
CA PHE A 508 27.35 7.32 -3.84
C PHE A 508 28.41 7.40 -2.72
N ILE A 509 28.02 7.21 -1.46
CA ILE A 509 28.95 7.20 -0.33
C ILE A 509 29.93 6.02 -0.47
N ASP A 510 29.41 4.82 -0.77
CA ASP A 510 30.22 3.62 -0.92
C ASP A 510 31.24 3.77 -2.07
N ALA A 511 30.80 4.27 -3.23
CA ALA A 511 31.67 4.51 -4.39
C ALA A 511 32.79 5.52 -4.09
N ASN A 512 32.51 6.56 -3.28
CA ASN A 512 33.52 7.56 -2.92
C ASN A 512 34.47 7.09 -1.80
N GLN A 513 34.02 6.22 -0.90
CA GLN A 513 34.90 5.58 0.09
C GLN A 513 35.90 4.62 -0.58
N GLU A 514 35.47 3.84 -1.57
CA GLU A 514 36.36 2.98 -2.37
C GLU A 514 37.38 3.77 -3.19
N SER A 515 37.03 4.98 -3.64
CA SER A 515 37.92 5.87 -4.40
C SER A 515 38.83 6.75 -3.54
N GLY A 516 38.67 6.74 -2.21
CA GLY A 516 39.43 7.58 -1.29
C GLY A 516 39.17 9.08 -1.39
N ALA A 517 38.01 9.46 -1.92
CA ALA A 517 37.60 10.85 -2.20
C ALA A 517 36.72 11.48 -1.07
N LEU A 518 36.47 10.77 0.03
CA LEU A 518 35.80 11.23 1.25
C LEU A 518 36.74 11.19 2.44
#